data_2dc4c5b410669d1d67359412753933d3
#
_entry.id   2dc4c5b410669d1d67359412753933d3
#
_cell.length_a   1.000
_cell.length_b   1.000
_cell.length_c   1.000
_cell.angle_alpha   90.00
_cell.angle_beta   90.00
_cell.angle_gamma   90.00
#
_symmetry.space_group_name_H-M   'P 1'
#
loop_
_entity.id
_entity.type
_entity.pdbx_description
1 polymer ?
#
loop_
_entity_poly.entity_id
_entity_poly.type
_entity_poly.pdbx_seq_one_letter_code
_entity_poly.pdbx_strand_id
1 'polypeptide(L)'
;MVYTYFYQKKIVKTVTEEEFRAGYRKAQLIDVREPNEFDAGHILGARNIPVSQLKMRMKEIRPDMPVYLYCQSGMRSSRAAQSLYRNGYKNLTQLQGGFKKWTGKVKTKK
;
A
#
# COMPACT_ATOMS: atom_id res chain seq x y z
N MET A 1 -22.00 -1.68 -6.15
CA MET A 1 -20.84 -2.37 -6.75
C MET A 1 -20.12 -1.51 -7.78
N VAL A 2 -20.83 -1.14 -8.83
CA VAL A 2 -20.24 -0.29 -9.88
C VAL A 2 -19.78 1.05 -9.31
N TYR A 3 -20.58 1.63 -8.43
CA TYR A 3 -20.25 2.90 -7.79
C TYR A 3 -18.96 2.80 -6.96
N THR A 4 -18.85 1.73 -6.16
CA THR A 4 -17.68 1.52 -5.33
C THR A 4 -16.42 1.35 -6.18
N TYR A 5 -16.54 0.61 -7.28
CA TYR A 5 -15.42 0.39 -8.19
C TYR A 5 -14.88 1.72 -8.75
N PHE A 6 -15.78 2.57 -9.24
CA PHE A 6 -15.37 3.85 -9.80
C PHE A 6 -14.79 4.78 -8.75
N TYR A 7 -15.36 4.76 -7.55
CA TYR A 7 -14.86 5.57 -6.46
C TYR A 7 -13.42 5.22 -6.11
N GLN A 8 -13.14 3.92 -5.96
CA GLN A 8 -11.79 3.47 -5.64
C GLN A 8 -10.80 3.77 -6.76
N LYS A 9 -11.21 3.61 -7.99
CA LYS A 9 -10.37 3.90 -9.14
C LYS A 9 -9.96 5.37 -9.18
N LYS A 10 -10.82 6.24 -8.64
CA LYS A 10 -10.56 7.66 -8.59
C LYS A 10 -9.61 8.04 -7.46
N ILE A 11 -9.66 7.30 -6.36
CA ILE A 11 -8.84 7.57 -5.17
C ILE A 11 -7.45 6.97 -5.29
N VAL A 12 -7.36 5.74 -5.74
CA VAL A 12 -6.11 5.01 -5.78
C VAL A 12 -5.94 4.33 -7.13
N LYS A 13 -4.72 4.39 -7.64
CA LYS A 13 -4.38 3.74 -8.89
C LYS A 13 -3.94 2.30 -8.58
N THR A 14 -4.64 1.33 -9.15
CA THR A 14 -4.28 -0.09 -8.97
C THR A 14 -3.44 -0.51 -10.17
N VAL A 15 -2.23 -0.99 -9.91
CA VAL A 15 -1.29 -1.33 -10.96
C VAL A 15 -0.85 -2.78 -10.86
N THR A 16 -0.34 -3.31 -11.97
CA THR A 16 0.20 -4.66 -12.01
C THR A 16 1.51 -4.72 -11.22
N GLU A 17 1.97 -5.94 -10.93
CA GLU A 17 3.24 -6.12 -10.26
C GLU A 17 4.39 -5.48 -11.04
N GLU A 18 4.37 -5.62 -12.35
CA GLU A 18 5.40 -5.04 -13.21
C GLU A 18 5.45 -3.52 -13.07
N GLU A 19 4.30 -2.88 -13.12
CA GLU A 19 4.22 -1.43 -12.97
C GLU A 19 4.60 -0.99 -11.56
N PHE A 20 4.19 -1.78 -10.57
CA PHE A 20 4.51 -1.49 -9.18
C PHE A 20 6.03 -1.54 -8.97
N ARG A 21 6.67 -2.58 -9.51
CA ARG A 21 8.13 -2.73 -9.40
C ARG A 21 8.89 -1.61 -10.08
N ALA A 22 8.33 -1.06 -11.14
CA ALA A 22 8.98 0.01 -11.88
C ALA A 22 9.02 1.31 -11.09
N GLY A 23 8.10 1.52 -10.13
CA GLY A 23 7.97 2.79 -9.46
C GLY A 23 8.19 2.81 -7.96
N TYR A 24 8.10 1.67 -7.27
CA TYR A 24 8.03 1.72 -5.80
C TYR A 24 9.31 2.21 -5.13
N ARG A 25 10.46 2.07 -5.77
CA ARG A 25 11.72 2.50 -5.17
C ARG A 25 11.84 4.02 -5.08
N LYS A 26 11.10 4.72 -5.91
CA LYS A 26 11.08 6.19 -5.89
C LYS A 26 9.89 6.72 -5.12
N ALA A 27 9.19 5.87 -4.39
CA ALA A 27 8.00 6.22 -3.66
C ALA A 27 8.14 5.76 -2.21
N GLN A 28 7.14 6.12 -1.41
CA GLN A 28 7.06 5.63 -0.04
C GLN A 28 6.31 4.31 -0.10
N LEU A 29 7.00 3.21 0.10
CA LEU A 29 6.40 1.88 0.02
C LEU A 29 5.92 1.44 1.40
N ILE A 30 4.61 1.29 1.53
CA ILE A 30 3.97 1.01 2.82
C ILE A 30 3.22 -0.33 2.77
N ASP A 31 3.56 -1.22 3.70
CA ASP A 31 2.85 -2.47 3.91
C ASP A 31 1.84 -2.24 5.02
N VAL A 32 0.55 -2.32 4.69
CA VAL A 32 -0.50 -2.01 5.67
C VAL A 32 -1.06 -3.26 6.36
N ARG A 33 -0.35 -4.38 6.23
CA ARG A 33 -0.71 -5.61 6.94
C ARG A 33 -0.28 -5.51 8.40
N GLU A 34 -0.69 -6.49 9.21
CA GLU A 34 -0.29 -6.52 10.61
C GLU A 34 1.19 -6.85 10.78
N PRO A 35 1.80 -6.49 11.91
CA PRO A 35 3.25 -6.70 12.10
C PRO A 35 3.71 -8.15 11.94
N ASN A 36 2.91 -9.10 12.39
CA ASN A 36 3.29 -10.50 12.27
C ASN A 36 3.32 -10.95 10.81
N GLU A 37 2.42 -10.42 10.00
CA GLU A 37 2.43 -10.71 8.56
C GLU A 37 3.68 -10.09 7.91
N PHE A 38 3.99 -8.86 8.28
CA PHE A 38 5.15 -8.15 7.75
C PHE A 38 6.44 -8.89 8.11
N ASP A 39 6.56 -9.32 9.36
CA ASP A 39 7.76 -10.02 9.83
C ASP A 39 7.96 -11.35 9.13
N ALA A 40 6.88 -12.03 8.78
CA ALA A 40 6.94 -13.32 8.09
C ALA A 40 7.40 -13.19 6.64
N GLY A 41 7.28 -11.99 6.07
CA GLY A 41 7.74 -11.73 4.71
C GLY A 41 7.11 -10.47 4.17
N HIS A 42 7.91 -9.59 3.58
CA HIS A 42 7.40 -8.33 3.01
C HIS A 42 8.27 -7.95 1.81
N ILE A 43 7.74 -7.05 1.00
CA ILE A 43 8.48 -6.56 -0.16
C ILE A 43 9.71 -5.82 0.34
N LEU A 44 10.86 -6.12 -0.25
CA LEU A 44 12.13 -5.50 0.14
C LEU A 44 12.01 -3.98 0.05
N GLY A 45 12.32 -3.30 1.15
CA GLY A 45 12.24 -1.85 1.22
C GLY A 45 10.94 -1.31 1.79
N ALA A 46 9.96 -2.17 2.06
CA ALA A 46 8.68 -1.73 2.59
C ALA A 46 8.78 -1.35 4.06
N ARG A 47 7.98 -0.36 4.44
CA ARG A 47 7.81 0.06 5.82
C ARG A 47 6.46 -0.44 6.28
N ASN A 48 6.37 -0.93 7.51
CA ASN A 48 5.11 -1.46 8.02
C ASN A 48 4.34 -0.40 8.80
N ILE A 49 3.19 -0.02 8.29
CA ILE A 49 2.24 0.82 9.01
C ILE A 49 0.88 0.14 8.87
N PRO A 50 0.51 -0.73 9.82
CA PRO A 50 -0.74 -1.47 9.71
C PRO A 50 -1.94 -0.55 9.60
N VAL A 51 -2.96 -0.98 8.87
CA VAL A 51 -4.15 -0.17 8.68
C VAL A 51 -4.78 0.20 10.03
N SER A 52 -4.64 -0.67 11.02
CA SER A 52 -5.16 -0.42 12.38
C SER A 52 -4.43 0.71 13.09
N GLN A 53 -3.22 1.06 12.65
CA GLN A 53 -2.41 2.12 13.26
C GLN A 53 -2.27 3.33 12.36
N LEU A 54 -2.88 3.30 11.20
CA LEU A 54 -2.65 4.31 10.17
C LEU A 54 -2.97 5.73 10.64
N LYS A 55 -4.10 5.92 11.28
CA LYS A 55 -4.50 7.26 11.76
C LYS A 55 -3.47 7.82 12.73
N MET A 56 -3.00 6.99 13.64
CA MET A 56 -2.05 7.37 14.66
C MET A 56 -0.68 7.69 14.08
N ARG A 57 -0.31 6.98 13.02
CA ARG A 57 1.03 7.05 12.44
C ARG A 57 1.08 7.76 11.08
N MET A 58 0.00 8.41 10.70
CA MET A 58 -0.09 9.05 9.39
C MET A 58 0.99 10.10 9.14
N LYS A 59 1.48 10.72 10.20
CA LYS A 59 2.55 11.72 10.09
C LYS A 59 3.85 11.15 9.54
N GLU A 60 4.02 9.83 9.62
CA GLU A 60 5.22 9.18 9.09
C GLU A 60 5.21 9.11 7.57
N ILE A 61 4.07 9.39 6.95
CA ILE A 61 3.92 9.37 5.50
C ILE A 61 3.83 10.80 4.99
N ARG A 62 4.65 11.14 4.00
CA ARG A 62 4.66 12.49 3.44
C ARG A 62 3.57 12.64 2.37
N PRO A 63 2.72 13.67 2.48
CA PRO A 63 1.66 13.88 1.48
C PRO A 63 2.17 14.43 0.15
N ASP A 64 3.38 14.96 0.11
CA ASP A 64 3.96 15.56 -1.10
C ASP A 64 4.75 14.57 -1.95
N MET A 65 4.77 13.30 -1.58
CA MET A 65 5.47 12.26 -2.33
C MET A 65 4.51 11.12 -2.67
N PRO A 66 4.77 10.39 -3.77
CA PRO A 66 3.95 9.25 -4.12
C PRO A 66 3.94 8.21 -3.00
N VAL A 67 2.80 7.61 -2.75
CA VAL A 67 2.64 6.56 -1.74
C VAL A 67 2.21 5.29 -2.45
N TYR A 68 3.00 4.24 -2.29
CA TYR A 68 2.70 2.92 -2.82
C TYR A 68 2.30 2.02 -1.67
N LEU A 69 1.12 1.44 -1.77
CA LEU A 69 0.52 0.64 -0.70
C LEU A 69 0.30 -0.80 -1.16
N TYR A 70 0.40 -1.73 -0.23
CA TYR A 70 -0.05 -3.08 -0.51
C TYR A 70 -0.48 -3.76 0.80
N CYS A 71 -1.33 -4.76 0.64
CA CYS A 71 -1.70 -5.64 1.74
C CYS A 71 -1.65 -7.07 1.20
N GLN A 72 -2.30 -8.00 1.88
CA GLN A 72 -2.24 -9.39 1.44
C GLN A 72 -2.99 -9.63 0.13
N SER A 73 -4.19 -9.05 -0.02
CA SER A 73 -5.03 -9.29 -1.18
C SER A 73 -5.63 -8.04 -1.83
N GLY A 74 -5.44 -6.86 -1.23
CA GLY A 74 -5.92 -5.61 -1.79
C GLY A 74 -7.02 -4.91 -1.02
N MET A 75 -7.69 -5.58 -0.09
CA MET A 75 -8.79 -4.98 0.65
C MET A 75 -8.35 -3.96 1.68
N ARG A 76 -7.34 -4.32 2.48
CA ARG A 76 -6.83 -3.41 3.51
C ARG A 76 -6.13 -2.21 2.90
N SER A 77 -5.42 -2.41 1.80
CA SER A 77 -4.75 -1.30 1.13
C SER A 77 -5.76 -0.33 0.52
N SER A 78 -6.88 -0.81 0.04
CA SER A 78 -7.94 0.07 -0.46
C SER A 78 -8.51 0.93 0.66
N ARG A 79 -8.71 0.37 1.85
CA ARG A 79 -9.17 1.14 3.00
C ARG A 79 -8.14 2.17 3.42
N ALA A 80 -6.88 1.77 3.43
CA ALA A 80 -5.79 2.68 3.78
C ALA A 80 -5.74 3.84 2.80
N ALA A 81 -5.90 3.55 1.51
CA ALA A 81 -5.89 4.59 0.49
C ALA A 81 -7.03 5.58 0.70
N GLN A 82 -8.22 5.10 1.04
CA GLN A 82 -9.35 5.98 1.29
C GLN A 82 -9.07 6.93 2.46
N SER A 83 -8.50 6.39 3.53
CA SER A 83 -8.17 7.18 4.70
C SER A 83 -7.11 8.23 4.38
N LEU A 84 -6.09 7.84 3.65
CA LEU A 84 -5.03 8.76 3.24
C LEU A 84 -5.57 9.85 2.32
N TYR A 85 -6.41 9.46 1.37
CA TYR A 85 -6.97 10.42 0.42
C TYR A 85 -7.77 11.52 1.14
N ARG A 86 -8.57 11.12 2.13
CA ARG A 86 -9.36 12.09 2.91
C ARG A 86 -8.47 13.05 3.69
N ASN A 87 -7.23 12.66 3.95
CA ASN A 87 -6.29 13.46 4.73
C ASN A 87 -5.24 14.15 3.86
N GLY A 88 -5.51 14.29 2.57
CA GLY A 88 -4.67 15.09 1.69
C GLY A 88 -3.64 14.36 0.88
N TYR A 89 -3.57 13.05 1.00
CA TYR A 89 -2.63 12.23 0.22
C TYR A 89 -3.29 11.88 -1.11
N LYS A 90 -2.89 12.57 -2.17
CA LYS A 90 -3.58 12.45 -3.46
C LYS A 90 -2.89 11.54 -4.47
N ASN A 91 -1.63 11.21 -4.26
CA ASN A 91 -0.88 10.37 -5.19
C ASN A 91 -0.70 8.98 -4.60
N LEU A 92 -1.72 8.14 -4.76
CA LEU A 92 -1.79 6.84 -4.14
C LEU A 92 -1.82 5.73 -5.19
N THR A 93 -1.00 4.71 -4.99
CA THR A 93 -0.92 3.55 -5.89
C THR A 93 -0.94 2.29 -5.05
N GLN A 94 -1.66 1.26 -5.50
CA GLN A 94 -1.68 -0.02 -4.81
C GLN A 94 -1.38 -1.17 -5.76
N LEU A 95 -0.85 -2.24 -5.20
CA LEU A 95 -0.46 -3.44 -5.94
C LEU A 95 -1.67 -4.33 -6.20
N GLN A 96 -1.94 -4.62 -7.47
CA GLN A 96 -2.99 -5.54 -7.85
C GLN A 96 -2.66 -6.94 -7.31
N GLY A 97 -3.61 -7.56 -6.64
CA GLY A 97 -3.43 -8.90 -6.09
C GLY A 97 -2.67 -8.96 -4.78
N GLY A 98 -2.01 -7.88 -4.37
CA GLY A 98 -1.33 -7.80 -3.10
C GLY A 98 -0.10 -8.69 -2.97
N PHE A 99 0.40 -8.80 -1.75
CA PHE A 99 1.61 -9.57 -1.46
C PHE A 99 1.45 -11.05 -1.80
N LYS A 100 0.25 -11.54 -1.68
CA LYS A 100 -0.08 -12.93 -1.99
C LYS A 100 0.40 -13.36 -3.38
N LYS A 101 0.37 -12.44 -4.34
CA LYS A 101 0.78 -12.73 -5.71
C LYS A 101 2.14 -12.14 -6.09
N TRP A 102 2.83 -11.54 -5.14
CA TRP A 102 4.12 -10.90 -5.39
C TRP A 102 5.19 -11.93 -5.69
N THR A 103 5.97 -11.69 -6.74
CA THR A 103 7.06 -12.58 -7.15
C THR A 103 8.43 -11.91 -7.07
N GLY A 104 8.49 -10.67 -6.62
CA GLY A 104 9.75 -9.94 -6.50
C GLY A 104 10.51 -10.26 -5.23
N LYS A 105 11.49 -9.42 -4.92
CA LYS A 105 12.34 -9.63 -3.76
C LYS A 105 11.57 -9.43 -2.45
N VAL A 106 11.86 -10.29 -1.49
CA VAL A 106 11.19 -10.34 -0.20
C VAL A 106 12.23 -10.34 0.91
N LYS A 107 11.89 -9.72 2.02
CA LYS A 107 12.71 -9.73 3.21
C LYS A 107 11.88 -10.30 4.37
N THR A 108 12.53 -11.05 5.25
CA THR A 108 11.90 -11.54 6.46
C THR A 108 12.64 -11.00 7.67
N LYS A 109 11.92 -10.80 8.75
CA LYS A 109 12.54 -10.40 10.01
C LYS A 109 12.88 -11.65 10.80
N LYS A 110 14.08 -11.73 11.27
CA LYS A 110 14.53 -12.86 12.09
C LYS A 110 14.61 -12.50 13.53
#